data_e02dcf5e8df0974c6893d30a5c295416
#
_entry.id   e02dcf5e8df0974c6893d30a5c295416
#
_cell.length_a   1.000
_cell.length_b   1.000
_cell.length_c   1.000
_cell.angle_alpha   90.00
_cell.angle_beta   90.00
_cell.angle_gamma   90.00
#
_symmetry.space_group_name_H-M   'P 1'
#
loop_
_entity.id
_entity.type
_entity.pdbx_description
1 polymer ?
#
loop_
_entity_poly.entity_id
_entity_poly.type
_entity_poly.pdbx_seq_one_letter_code
_entity_poly.pdbx_strand_id
1 'polypeptide(L)'
;MASVDEFRADALGHPGGMMIVDRVLEGMDFSGLRIDYFSIRNSTFRNCDFRKIKIQRASWGGNGSVVFEDCVFDGARIVFNCNLRVVFHNCSFRDVVLSRWGFREIELVGCTFTGRLRHCAFNGRGGLEPDAPANTILDNDFSGAEFIDAEFRWGVDLTRQRLPEGLDVFYTPDAAATITAAQNRLDQITDTKTRKDIENKLEVLARYPRLGQEQLFVTKGTFSKGDWPVLRALLAGDDPNNPPRP
;
A
#
# COMPACT_ATOMS: atom_id res chain seq x y z
N MET A 1 0.39 32.34 14.70
CA MET A 1 0.36 30.98 14.13
C MET A 1 0.09 31.12 12.64
N ALA A 2 0.87 30.44 11.81
CA ALA A 2 0.62 30.40 10.36
C ALA A 2 -0.78 29.83 10.11
N SER A 3 -1.55 30.43 9.21
CA SER A 3 -2.86 29.92 8.84
C SER A 3 -2.70 28.95 7.67
N VAL A 4 -3.46 27.85 7.67
CA VAL A 4 -3.46 26.90 6.56
C VAL A 4 -3.87 27.57 5.25
N ASP A 5 -4.66 28.63 5.30
CA ASP A 5 -5.12 29.38 4.13
C ASP A 5 -3.98 30.09 3.37
N GLU A 6 -2.84 30.37 4.00
CA GLU A 6 -1.68 30.95 3.31
C GLU A 6 -1.04 30.02 2.27
N PHE A 7 -1.32 28.69 2.36
CA PHE A 7 -0.84 27.68 1.43
C PHE A 7 -1.82 27.39 0.27
N ARG A 8 -3.01 28.01 0.31
CA ARG A 8 -3.94 27.93 -0.82
C ARG A 8 -3.36 28.73 -1.99
N ALA A 9 -3.12 28.05 -3.07
CA ALA A 9 -2.65 28.64 -4.29
C ALA A 9 -3.46 28.05 -5.45
N ASP A 10 -3.66 28.82 -6.49
CA ASP A 10 -4.05 28.26 -7.79
C ASP A 10 -2.86 27.48 -8.37
N ALA A 11 -2.55 26.35 -7.71
CA ALA A 11 -1.39 25.55 -8.00
C ALA A 11 -1.56 24.89 -9.37
N LEU A 12 -0.78 25.31 -10.33
CA LEU A 12 -0.74 24.74 -11.68
C LEU A 12 -2.10 24.74 -12.41
N GLY A 13 -2.89 25.80 -12.25
CA GLY A 13 -4.19 25.95 -12.91
C GLY A 13 -5.31 25.12 -12.27
N HIS A 14 -5.13 24.70 -11.01
CA HIS A 14 -6.16 24.01 -10.24
C HIS A 14 -6.76 24.95 -9.18
N PRO A 15 -7.94 25.54 -9.44
CA PRO A 15 -8.69 26.28 -8.42
C PRO A 15 -8.95 25.39 -7.21
N GLY A 16 -8.65 25.86 -5.99
CA GLY A 16 -8.76 25.05 -4.77
C GLY A 16 -7.57 24.11 -4.51
N GLY A 17 -6.47 24.31 -5.22
CA GLY A 17 -5.19 23.65 -4.96
C GLY A 17 -4.50 24.18 -3.69
N MET A 18 -3.53 23.39 -3.22
CA MET A 18 -2.64 23.77 -2.13
C MET A 18 -1.22 23.39 -2.49
N MET A 19 -0.26 24.27 -2.21
CA MET A 19 1.15 24.01 -2.44
C MET A 19 1.98 24.43 -1.23
N ILE A 20 2.79 23.48 -0.72
CA ILE A 20 3.72 23.71 0.38
C ILE A 20 5.12 23.34 -0.11
N VAL A 21 6.03 24.32 -0.04
CA VAL A 21 7.41 24.17 -0.52
C VAL A 21 8.36 24.81 0.49
N ASP A 22 9.44 24.07 0.80
CA ASP A 22 10.52 24.55 1.65
C ASP A 22 10.02 25.02 3.04
N ARG A 23 9.17 24.20 3.70
CA ARG A 23 8.60 24.54 5.00
C ARG A 23 8.89 23.47 6.06
N VAL A 24 9.03 23.94 7.29
CA VAL A 24 8.93 23.10 8.49
C VAL A 24 7.70 23.57 9.26
N LEU A 25 6.72 22.68 9.39
CA LEU A 25 5.44 22.96 10.01
C LEU A 25 5.25 22.03 11.20
N GLU A 26 4.86 22.58 12.33
CA GLU A 26 4.64 21.85 13.57
C GLU A 26 3.28 22.20 14.17
N GLY A 27 2.53 21.16 14.59
CA GLY A 27 1.23 21.31 15.23
C GLY A 27 0.15 21.97 14.37
N MET A 28 0.31 21.97 13.04
CA MET A 28 -0.65 22.59 12.13
C MET A 28 -1.90 21.70 11.94
N ASP A 29 -3.06 22.34 11.87
CA ASP A 29 -4.35 21.70 11.65
C ASP A 29 -4.80 21.81 10.19
N PHE A 30 -4.70 20.70 9.44
CA PHE A 30 -5.21 20.50 8.08
C PHE A 30 -6.48 19.66 8.07
N SER A 31 -7.08 19.41 9.23
CA SER A 31 -8.20 18.48 9.36
C SER A 31 -9.43 18.94 8.57
N GLY A 32 -10.16 17.99 8.01
CA GLY A 32 -11.41 18.23 7.28
C GLY A 32 -11.28 18.98 5.97
N LEU A 33 -10.09 19.43 5.57
CA LEU A 33 -9.89 20.16 4.32
C LEU A 33 -10.28 19.31 3.11
N ARG A 34 -10.77 19.98 2.08
CA ARG A 34 -11.01 19.42 0.75
C ARG A 34 -10.10 20.13 -0.25
N ILE A 35 -9.23 19.36 -0.89
CA ILE A 35 -8.17 19.87 -1.76
C ILE A 35 -8.18 19.08 -3.05
N ASP A 36 -8.33 19.77 -4.17
CA ASP A 36 -8.36 19.12 -5.49
C ASP A 36 -6.96 18.67 -5.91
N TYR A 37 -5.95 19.50 -5.68
CA TYR A 37 -4.56 19.21 -5.96
C TYR A 37 -3.67 19.65 -4.80
N PHE A 38 -2.99 18.71 -4.16
CA PHE A 38 -2.09 19.01 -3.06
C PHE A 38 -0.65 18.63 -3.41
N SER A 39 0.16 19.66 -3.68
CA SER A 39 1.58 19.51 -3.95
C SER A 39 2.40 19.84 -2.70
N ILE A 40 3.31 18.93 -2.35
CA ILE A 40 4.26 19.16 -1.26
C ILE A 40 5.66 18.84 -1.77
N ARG A 41 6.62 19.74 -1.52
CA ARG A 41 8.03 19.59 -1.86
C ARG A 41 8.93 20.08 -0.73
N ASN A 42 10.01 19.35 -0.48
CA ASN A 42 11.08 19.73 0.45
C ASN A 42 10.53 20.30 1.77
N SER A 43 9.60 19.58 2.40
CA SER A 43 8.91 20.09 3.58
C SER A 43 8.75 19.02 4.66
N THR A 44 8.78 19.46 5.91
CA THR A 44 8.62 18.60 7.09
C THR A 44 7.38 19.00 7.88
N PHE A 45 6.60 18.03 8.27
CA PHE A 45 5.42 18.15 9.11
C PHE A 45 5.62 17.35 10.39
N ARG A 46 5.49 17.99 11.55
CA ARG A 46 5.60 17.35 12.87
C ARG A 46 4.33 17.57 13.66
N ASN A 47 3.80 16.50 14.25
CA ASN A 47 2.59 16.57 15.09
C ASN A 47 1.42 17.30 14.38
N CYS A 48 1.31 17.19 13.05
CA CYS A 48 0.27 17.86 12.29
C CYS A 48 -0.98 16.97 12.16
N ASP A 49 -2.13 17.65 12.12
CA ASP A 49 -3.44 17.00 12.04
C ASP A 49 -3.98 17.05 10.61
N PHE A 50 -4.06 15.89 9.95
CA PHE A 50 -4.66 15.69 8.63
C PHE A 50 -5.94 14.84 8.70
N ARG A 51 -6.58 14.73 9.87
CA ARG A 51 -7.79 13.92 10.04
C ARG A 51 -8.90 14.34 9.06
N LYS A 52 -9.53 13.35 8.45
CA LYS A 52 -10.66 13.54 7.51
C LYS A 52 -10.35 14.44 6.32
N ILE A 53 -9.07 14.71 6.03
CA ILE A 53 -8.68 15.45 4.82
C ILE A 53 -9.10 14.68 3.58
N LYS A 54 -9.53 15.39 2.54
CA LYS A 54 -9.90 14.80 1.25
C LYS A 54 -9.05 15.42 0.15
N ILE A 55 -8.19 14.62 -0.46
CA ILE A 55 -7.29 15.05 -1.52
C ILE A 55 -7.59 14.23 -2.77
N GLN A 56 -7.99 14.91 -3.86
CA GLN A 56 -8.31 14.24 -5.12
C GLN A 56 -7.03 13.87 -5.91
N ARG A 57 -5.97 14.67 -5.76
CA ARG A 57 -4.67 14.44 -6.39
C ARG A 57 -3.55 14.90 -5.48
N ALA A 58 -2.86 13.97 -4.88
CA ALA A 58 -1.67 14.24 -4.07
C ALA A 58 -0.41 14.06 -4.93
N SER A 59 0.49 15.05 -4.91
CA SER A 59 1.79 14.99 -5.54
C SER A 59 2.85 15.40 -4.53
N TRP A 60 3.49 14.42 -3.90
CA TRP A 60 4.40 14.62 -2.79
C TRP A 60 5.83 14.18 -3.15
N GLY A 61 6.81 14.97 -2.76
CA GLY A 61 8.20 14.78 -3.11
C GLY A 61 8.63 15.57 -4.35
N GLY A 62 9.58 15.08 -5.11
CA GLY A 62 10.18 15.76 -6.25
C GLY A 62 11.65 16.14 -5.96
N ASN A 63 12.03 17.39 -6.17
CA ASN A 63 13.38 17.87 -5.85
C ASN A 63 13.52 18.15 -4.33
N GLY A 64 13.55 17.11 -3.52
CA GLY A 64 13.61 17.17 -2.08
C GLY A 64 12.65 16.18 -1.43
N SER A 65 12.90 15.84 -0.16
CA SER A 65 12.06 14.90 0.58
C SER A 65 10.86 15.61 1.23
N VAL A 66 9.78 14.87 1.39
CA VAL A 66 8.67 15.26 2.25
C VAL A 66 8.67 14.35 3.46
N VAL A 67 8.63 14.93 4.65
CA VAL A 67 8.71 14.20 5.92
C VAL A 67 7.46 14.46 6.75
N PHE A 68 6.84 13.38 7.22
CA PHE A 68 5.76 13.40 8.19
C PHE A 68 6.19 12.62 9.43
N GLU A 69 6.26 13.29 10.57
CA GLU A 69 6.62 12.73 11.88
C GLU A 69 5.44 12.91 12.83
N ASP A 70 4.98 11.84 13.47
CA ASP A 70 3.90 11.85 14.48
C ASP A 70 2.61 12.54 13.97
N CYS A 71 2.32 12.42 12.67
CA CYS A 71 1.16 13.05 12.04
C CYS A 71 -0.05 12.10 12.02
N VAL A 72 -1.26 12.70 12.08
CA VAL A 72 -2.52 11.94 12.13
C VAL A 72 -3.31 12.14 10.84
N PHE A 73 -3.54 11.05 10.09
CA PHE A 73 -4.33 11.03 8.84
C PHE A 73 -5.66 10.27 9.00
N ASP A 74 -6.14 10.04 10.22
CA ASP A 74 -7.31 9.22 10.48
C ASP A 74 -8.57 9.74 9.74
N GLY A 75 -9.27 8.84 9.06
CA GLY A 75 -10.42 9.17 8.22
C GLY A 75 -10.09 9.88 6.91
N ALA A 76 -8.81 10.03 6.57
CA ALA A 76 -8.39 10.68 5.34
C ALA A 76 -8.81 9.90 4.07
N ARG A 77 -9.06 10.63 2.99
CA ARG A 77 -9.29 10.09 1.66
C ARG A 77 -8.31 10.72 0.69
N ILE A 78 -7.32 9.96 0.24
CA ILE A 78 -6.21 10.47 -0.55
C ILE A 78 -6.04 9.63 -1.82
N VAL A 79 -6.04 10.31 -2.98
CA VAL A 79 -5.64 9.72 -4.25
C VAL A 79 -4.25 10.24 -4.61
N PHE A 80 -3.27 9.34 -4.62
CA PHE A 80 -1.90 9.67 -4.99
C PHE A 80 -1.73 9.69 -6.51
N ASN A 81 -0.95 10.64 -7.02
CA ASN A 81 -0.72 10.80 -8.45
C ASN A 81 0.76 10.65 -8.82
N CYS A 82 1.62 11.45 -8.22
CA CYS A 82 3.07 11.41 -8.44
C CYS A 82 3.75 11.54 -7.08
N ASN A 83 4.50 10.50 -6.69
CA ASN A 83 5.10 10.46 -5.37
C ASN A 83 6.53 9.93 -5.52
N LEU A 84 7.49 10.74 -5.08
CA LEU A 84 8.90 10.40 -5.20
C LEU A 84 9.49 10.06 -3.83
N ARG A 85 10.08 11.04 -3.17
CA ARG A 85 10.79 10.81 -1.91
C ARG A 85 9.93 11.26 -0.73
N VAL A 86 9.37 10.31 0.03
CA VAL A 86 8.51 10.62 1.18
C VAL A 86 8.88 9.75 2.39
N VAL A 87 8.86 10.36 3.55
CA VAL A 87 9.13 9.73 4.85
C VAL A 87 7.88 9.83 5.71
N PHE A 88 7.45 8.72 6.30
CA PHE A 88 6.41 8.66 7.31
C PHE A 88 6.95 7.94 8.54
N HIS A 89 7.07 8.64 9.66
CA HIS A 89 7.44 8.07 10.94
C HIS A 89 6.29 8.20 11.94
N ASN A 90 5.91 7.11 12.58
CA ASN A 90 4.91 7.04 13.65
C ASN A 90 3.56 7.69 13.26
N CYS A 91 3.19 7.64 12.00
CA CYS A 91 1.95 8.25 11.52
C CYS A 91 0.75 7.33 11.68
N SER A 92 -0.41 7.92 11.97
CA SER A 92 -1.68 7.19 12.06
C SER A 92 -2.51 7.38 10.79
N PHE A 93 -2.95 6.25 10.20
CA PHE A 93 -3.81 6.17 9.02
C PHE A 93 -5.03 5.27 9.34
N ARG A 94 -5.79 5.58 10.40
CA ARG A 94 -6.98 4.79 10.76
C ARG A 94 -8.20 5.20 9.94
N ASP A 95 -9.03 4.23 9.56
CA ASP A 95 -10.26 4.43 8.79
C ASP A 95 -10.06 5.19 7.47
N VAL A 96 -8.90 5.02 6.85
CA VAL A 96 -8.55 5.73 5.64
C VAL A 96 -9.12 5.08 4.37
N VAL A 97 -9.18 5.86 3.30
CA VAL A 97 -9.27 5.37 1.92
C VAL A 97 -8.08 5.94 1.16
N LEU A 98 -7.04 5.16 1.03
CA LEU A 98 -5.87 5.50 0.24
C LEU A 98 -5.95 4.82 -1.12
N SER A 99 -5.64 5.56 -2.18
CA SER A 99 -5.67 5.03 -3.54
C SER A 99 -4.41 5.40 -4.31
N ARG A 100 -3.89 4.45 -5.09
CA ARG A 100 -2.70 4.62 -5.91
C ARG A 100 -1.45 4.97 -5.10
N TRP A 101 -1.35 4.42 -3.87
CA TRP A 101 -0.13 4.51 -3.08
C TRP A 101 0.99 3.78 -3.82
N GLY A 102 2.00 4.52 -4.22
CA GLY A 102 3.17 3.95 -4.87
C GLY A 102 4.26 5.01 -4.88
N PHE A 103 5.25 4.84 -4.02
CA PHE A 103 6.36 5.74 -3.89
C PHE A 103 7.61 5.11 -4.49
N ARG A 104 8.41 5.90 -5.18
CA ARG A 104 9.67 5.46 -5.72
C ARG A 104 10.73 5.33 -4.61
N GLU A 105 10.78 6.31 -3.73
CA GLU A 105 11.64 6.31 -2.57
C GLU A 105 10.76 6.58 -1.34
N ILE A 106 10.67 5.60 -0.44
CA ILE A 106 9.84 5.72 0.76
C ILE A 106 10.59 5.20 1.98
N GLU A 107 10.43 5.95 3.08
CA GLU A 107 10.68 5.47 4.42
C GLU A 107 9.34 5.46 5.17
N LEU A 108 8.90 4.28 5.60
CA LEU A 108 7.62 4.04 6.26
C LEU A 108 7.87 3.22 7.52
N VAL A 109 7.91 3.87 8.67
CA VAL A 109 8.32 3.25 9.93
C VAL A 109 7.32 3.54 11.05
N GLY A 110 6.88 2.48 11.74
CA GLY A 110 6.02 2.60 12.93
C GLY A 110 4.62 3.14 12.66
N CYS A 111 4.13 3.04 11.42
CA CYS A 111 2.83 3.57 11.04
C CYS A 111 1.70 2.55 11.23
N THR A 112 0.50 3.03 11.55
CA THR A 112 -0.70 2.19 11.70
C THR A 112 -1.69 2.45 10.58
N PHE A 113 -2.16 1.38 9.92
CA PHE A 113 -3.12 1.45 8.83
C PHE A 113 -4.39 0.65 9.15
N THR A 114 -5.55 1.31 9.07
CA THR A 114 -6.85 0.64 9.01
C THR A 114 -7.71 1.27 7.91
N GLY A 115 -8.75 0.57 7.47
CA GLY A 115 -9.57 1.04 6.35
C GLY A 115 -9.10 0.47 5.01
N ARG A 116 -9.29 1.19 3.91
CA ARG A 116 -9.14 0.64 2.56
C ARG A 116 -7.90 1.16 1.84
N LEU A 117 -7.06 0.23 1.42
CA LEU A 117 -5.88 0.46 0.58
C LEU A 117 -6.18 -0.05 -0.83
N ARG A 118 -6.36 0.86 -1.81
CA ARG A 118 -6.78 0.53 -3.19
C ARG A 118 -5.69 0.82 -4.21
N HIS A 119 -5.35 -0.15 -5.04
CA HIS A 119 -4.29 0.00 -6.05
C HIS A 119 -3.00 0.53 -5.43
N CYS A 120 -2.62 -0.02 -4.28
CA CYS A 120 -1.48 0.40 -3.48
C CYS A 120 -0.33 -0.57 -3.65
N ALA A 121 0.89 -0.05 -3.81
CA ALA A 121 2.09 -0.85 -3.86
C ALA A 121 3.09 -0.38 -2.80
N PHE A 122 3.46 -1.28 -1.91
CA PHE A 122 4.51 -1.09 -0.92
C PHE A 122 5.78 -1.74 -1.46
N ASN A 123 6.69 -0.93 -1.97
CA ASN A 123 7.87 -1.39 -2.69
C ASN A 123 9.09 -1.42 -1.76
N GLY A 124 9.80 -2.53 -1.68
CA GLY A 124 11.06 -2.64 -0.92
C GLY A 124 12.24 -1.91 -1.56
N ARG A 125 12.09 -1.45 -2.80
CA ARG A 125 13.07 -0.62 -3.51
C ARG A 125 12.42 0.30 -4.54
N GLY A 126 13.16 1.31 -4.97
CA GLY A 126 12.65 2.40 -5.81
C GLY A 126 12.41 2.06 -7.28
N GLY A 127 12.78 0.86 -7.73
CA GLY A 127 12.64 0.43 -9.12
C GLY A 127 13.08 -1.00 -9.35
N LEU A 128 13.05 -1.43 -10.61
CA LEU A 128 13.50 -2.76 -11.03
C LEU A 128 14.99 -2.82 -11.37
N GLU A 129 15.63 -1.67 -11.51
CA GLU A 129 17.05 -1.58 -11.82
C GLU A 129 17.89 -2.16 -10.65
N PRO A 130 19.03 -2.83 -10.93
CA PRO A 130 19.85 -3.46 -9.89
C PRO A 130 20.37 -2.49 -8.82
N ASP A 131 20.56 -1.24 -9.18
CA ASP A 131 21.06 -0.14 -8.35
C ASP A 131 19.95 0.76 -7.79
N ALA A 132 18.68 0.36 -7.98
CA ALA A 132 17.56 1.12 -7.42
C ALA A 132 17.70 1.23 -5.90
N PRO A 133 17.47 2.42 -5.32
CA PRO A 133 17.61 2.63 -3.88
C PRO A 133 16.67 1.72 -3.09
N ALA A 134 17.18 1.16 -1.99
CA ALA A 134 16.35 0.43 -1.05
C ALA A 134 15.37 1.38 -0.35
N ASN A 135 14.16 0.92 -0.18
CA ASN A 135 13.13 1.56 0.63
C ASN A 135 13.11 0.97 2.04
N THR A 136 12.76 1.78 3.01
CA THR A 136 12.63 1.36 4.40
C THR A 136 11.15 1.21 4.74
N ILE A 137 10.68 -0.02 4.93
CA ILE A 137 9.29 -0.32 5.34
C ILE A 137 9.36 -1.24 6.54
N LEU A 138 9.25 -0.68 7.75
CA LEU A 138 9.53 -1.41 9.00
C LEU A 138 8.48 -1.11 10.07
N ASP A 139 8.15 -2.17 10.82
CA ASP A 139 7.39 -2.10 12.08
C ASP A 139 6.02 -1.42 11.93
N ASN A 140 5.38 -1.58 10.76
CA ASN A 140 4.06 -1.01 10.51
C ASN A 140 2.95 -2.00 10.87
N ASP A 141 1.82 -1.46 11.34
CA ASP A 141 0.62 -2.23 11.64
C ASP A 141 -0.42 -2.05 10.53
N PHE A 142 -0.60 -3.10 9.73
CA PHE A 142 -1.63 -3.21 8.71
C PHE A 142 -2.78 -4.15 9.13
N SER A 143 -2.82 -4.62 10.39
CA SER A 143 -3.75 -5.67 10.83
C SER A 143 -5.22 -5.33 10.65
N GLY A 144 -5.58 -4.04 10.63
CA GLY A 144 -6.92 -3.54 10.37
C GLY A 144 -7.16 -3.03 8.95
N ALA A 145 -6.23 -3.25 8.02
CA ALA A 145 -6.34 -2.75 6.66
C ALA A 145 -7.00 -3.74 5.70
N GLU A 146 -7.89 -3.25 4.83
CA GLU A 146 -8.47 -3.98 3.72
C GLU A 146 -7.64 -3.69 2.45
N PHE A 147 -6.98 -4.73 1.92
CA PHE A 147 -6.18 -4.65 0.70
C PHE A 147 -7.05 -4.95 -0.52
N ILE A 148 -7.21 -3.96 -1.42
CA ILE A 148 -8.00 -4.06 -2.65
C ILE A 148 -7.08 -3.73 -3.82
N ASP A 149 -6.64 -4.75 -4.56
CA ASP A 149 -5.60 -4.61 -5.57
C ASP A 149 -4.38 -3.87 -5.01
N ALA A 150 -3.93 -4.34 -3.85
CA ALA A 150 -2.81 -3.76 -3.11
C ALA A 150 -1.83 -4.86 -2.69
N GLU A 151 -0.54 -4.55 -2.70
CA GLU A 151 0.52 -5.55 -2.62
C GLU A 151 1.80 -5.04 -1.95
N PHE A 152 2.58 -5.98 -1.44
CA PHE A 152 3.99 -5.79 -1.07
C PHE A 152 4.86 -6.43 -2.13
N ARG A 153 5.92 -5.75 -2.56
CA ARG A 153 6.80 -6.26 -3.61
C ARG A 153 8.22 -5.75 -3.51
N TRP A 154 9.12 -6.43 -4.21
CA TRP A 154 10.53 -6.03 -4.36
C TRP A 154 11.33 -6.04 -3.07
N GLY A 155 11.13 -7.08 -2.25
CA GLY A 155 11.94 -7.33 -1.07
C GLY A 155 11.50 -6.62 0.21
N VAL A 156 10.19 -6.34 0.36
CA VAL A 156 9.66 -5.91 1.66
C VAL A 156 9.72 -7.09 2.63
N ASP A 157 10.34 -6.88 3.79
CA ASP A 157 10.32 -7.87 4.86
C ASP A 157 8.98 -7.84 5.59
N LEU A 158 8.14 -8.85 5.32
CA LEU A 158 6.81 -8.97 5.90
C LEU A 158 6.82 -9.45 7.35
N THR A 159 7.92 -10.02 7.84
CA THR A 159 8.06 -10.38 9.26
C THR A 159 8.17 -9.15 10.17
N ARG A 160 8.53 -8.02 9.58
CA ARG A 160 8.60 -6.71 10.25
C ARG A 160 7.30 -5.93 10.14
N GLN A 161 6.23 -6.55 9.62
CA GLN A 161 4.91 -5.94 9.48
C GLN A 161 3.89 -6.74 10.28
N ARG A 162 2.93 -6.07 10.89
CA ARG A 162 1.75 -6.72 11.43
C ARG A 162 0.67 -6.76 10.35
N LEU A 163 0.42 -7.94 9.80
CA LEU A 163 -0.49 -8.14 8.66
C LEU A 163 -1.91 -8.50 9.13
N PRO A 164 -2.94 -8.27 8.30
CA PRO A 164 -4.28 -8.82 8.52
C PRO A 164 -4.25 -10.35 8.58
N GLU A 165 -5.19 -10.92 9.34
CA GLU A 165 -5.36 -12.36 9.50
C GLU A 165 -6.77 -12.80 9.05
N GLY A 166 -6.96 -14.11 8.85
CA GLY A 166 -8.25 -14.72 8.55
C GLY A 166 -8.36 -15.33 7.15
N LEU A 167 -9.58 -15.69 6.76
CA LEU A 167 -9.84 -16.43 5.51
C LEU A 167 -9.76 -15.56 4.24
N ASP A 168 -9.79 -14.25 4.41
CA ASP A 168 -9.69 -13.30 3.29
C ASP A 168 -8.24 -12.97 2.91
N VAL A 169 -7.26 -13.56 3.59
CA VAL A 169 -5.83 -13.36 3.36
C VAL A 169 -5.05 -14.67 3.35
N PHE A 170 -3.88 -14.66 2.74
CA PHE A 170 -2.92 -15.75 2.77
C PHE A 170 -1.50 -15.18 2.88
N TYR A 171 -0.72 -15.73 3.78
CA TYR A 171 0.69 -15.39 3.97
C TYR A 171 1.56 -16.65 3.96
N THR A 172 2.72 -16.57 3.35
CA THR A 172 3.78 -17.59 3.45
C THR A 172 5.16 -16.93 3.50
N PRO A 173 6.09 -17.48 4.29
CA PRO A 173 7.47 -17.00 4.31
C PRO A 173 8.28 -17.40 3.07
N ASP A 174 7.83 -18.40 2.31
CA ASP A 174 8.49 -18.90 1.11
C ASP A 174 7.51 -18.90 -0.07
N ALA A 175 7.51 -17.81 -0.81
CA ALA A 175 6.65 -17.62 -1.98
C ALA A 175 6.99 -18.63 -3.08
N ALA A 176 8.27 -18.88 -3.34
CA ALA A 176 8.69 -19.73 -4.45
C ALA A 176 8.28 -21.19 -4.24
N ALA A 177 8.56 -21.74 -3.06
CA ALA A 177 8.16 -23.11 -2.72
C ALA A 177 6.65 -23.27 -2.70
N THR A 178 5.92 -22.32 -2.09
CA THR A 178 4.46 -22.36 -2.00
C THR A 178 3.79 -22.32 -3.38
N ILE A 179 4.23 -21.43 -4.25
CA ILE A 179 3.66 -21.30 -5.59
C ILE A 179 3.98 -22.54 -6.43
N THR A 180 5.20 -23.06 -6.35
CA THR A 180 5.58 -24.30 -7.05
C THR A 180 4.73 -25.48 -6.58
N ALA A 181 4.53 -25.63 -5.27
CA ALA A 181 3.67 -26.68 -4.72
C ALA A 181 2.21 -26.54 -5.20
N ALA A 182 1.69 -25.32 -5.26
CA ALA A 182 0.35 -25.04 -5.78
C ALA A 182 0.23 -25.36 -7.28
N GLN A 183 1.23 -25.02 -8.09
CA GLN A 183 1.28 -25.33 -9.51
C GLN A 183 1.25 -26.84 -9.77
N ASN A 184 1.98 -27.63 -8.97
CA ASN A 184 2.02 -29.10 -9.07
C ASN A 184 0.69 -29.78 -8.68
N ARG A 185 -0.25 -29.05 -8.12
CA ARG A 185 -1.56 -29.53 -7.67
C ARG A 185 -2.73 -28.99 -8.52
N LEU A 186 -2.45 -28.29 -9.61
CA LEU A 186 -3.48 -27.71 -10.49
C LEU A 186 -4.43 -28.77 -11.08
N ASP A 187 -3.94 -29.98 -11.33
CA ASP A 187 -4.72 -31.10 -11.83
C ASP A 187 -5.80 -31.59 -10.85
N GLN A 188 -5.67 -31.30 -9.57
CA GLN A 188 -6.68 -31.60 -8.55
C GLN A 188 -7.95 -30.76 -8.72
N ILE A 189 -7.88 -29.60 -9.38
CA ILE A 189 -9.06 -28.77 -9.65
C ILE A 189 -9.88 -29.45 -10.76
N THR A 190 -11.09 -29.88 -10.42
CA THR A 190 -11.95 -30.63 -11.34
C THR A 190 -12.56 -29.77 -12.45
N ASP A 191 -12.94 -28.53 -12.12
CA ASP A 191 -13.48 -27.58 -13.10
C ASP A 191 -12.38 -26.98 -13.99
N THR A 192 -12.44 -27.27 -15.30
CA THR A 192 -11.39 -26.84 -16.25
C THR A 192 -11.26 -25.33 -16.37
N LYS A 193 -12.37 -24.60 -16.26
CA LYS A 193 -12.34 -23.12 -16.34
C LYS A 193 -11.65 -22.54 -15.13
N THR A 194 -12.07 -22.96 -13.93
CA THR A 194 -11.44 -22.55 -12.66
C THR A 194 -9.97 -22.91 -12.65
N ARG A 195 -9.59 -24.12 -13.12
CA ARG A 195 -8.19 -24.54 -13.21
C ARG A 195 -7.36 -23.55 -14.02
N LYS A 196 -7.83 -23.18 -15.21
CA LYS A 196 -7.12 -22.23 -16.09
C LYS A 196 -7.03 -20.83 -15.47
N ASP A 197 -8.09 -20.37 -14.80
CA ASP A 197 -8.09 -19.07 -14.12
C ASP A 197 -7.11 -19.05 -12.94
N ILE A 198 -7.01 -20.16 -12.19
CA ILE A 198 -6.04 -20.32 -11.09
C ILE A 198 -4.61 -20.41 -11.63
N GLU A 199 -4.37 -21.15 -12.71
CA GLU A 199 -3.07 -21.22 -13.37
C GLU A 199 -2.54 -19.83 -13.73
N ASN A 200 -3.36 -19.01 -14.40
CA ASN A 200 -3.00 -17.62 -14.73
C ASN A 200 -2.64 -16.79 -13.47
N LYS A 201 -3.38 -16.97 -12.37
CA LYS A 201 -3.10 -16.27 -11.10
C LYS A 201 -1.79 -16.72 -10.48
N LEU A 202 -1.49 -18.02 -10.48
CA LEU A 202 -0.21 -18.55 -10.01
C LEU A 202 0.96 -18.05 -10.86
N GLU A 203 0.79 -17.87 -12.18
CA GLU A 203 1.80 -17.24 -13.02
C GLU A 203 2.06 -15.77 -12.64
N VAL A 204 1.00 -15.04 -12.30
CA VAL A 204 1.16 -13.65 -11.78
C VAL A 204 1.90 -13.68 -10.46
N LEU A 205 1.52 -14.55 -9.52
CA LEU A 205 2.18 -14.68 -8.23
C LEU A 205 3.65 -15.11 -8.36
N ALA A 206 4.00 -15.96 -9.33
CA ALA A 206 5.37 -16.38 -9.57
C ALA A 206 6.33 -15.25 -9.97
N ARG A 207 5.82 -14.06 -10.28
CA ARG A 207 6.65 -12.87 -10.52
C ARG A 207 7.24 -12.29 -9.23
N TYR A 208 6.57 -12.46 -8.09
CA TYR A 208 7.02 -11.88 -6.81
C TYR A 208 8.42 -12.38 -6.40
N PRO A 209 8.67 -13.70 -6.27
CA PRO A 209 10.01 -14.19 -5.93
C PRO A 209 11.05 -13.86 -7.00
N ARG A 210 10.69 -13.86 -8.30
CA ARG A 210 11.60 -13.48 -9.39
C ARG A 210 12.06 -12.01 -9.30
N LEU A 211 11.26 -11.17 -8.68
CA LEU A 211 11.52 -9.75 -8.46
C LEU A 211 12.05 -9.45 -7.04
N GLY A 212 12.46 -10.49 -6.30
CA GLY A 212 13.08 -10.38 -4.98
C GLY A 212 12.11 -10.28 -3.81
N GLN A 213 10.81 -10.57 -3.99
CA GLN A 213 9.86 -10.67 -2.89
C GLN A 213 9.77 -12.14 -2.44
N GLU A 214 10.56 -12.50 -1.45
CA GLU A 214 10.68 -13.88 -0.95
C GLU A 214 9.43 -14.35 -0.21
N GLN A 215 8.77 -13.45 0.49
CA GLN A 215 7.55 -13.70 1.25
C GLN A 215 6.34 -13.28 0.44
N LEU A 216 5.25 -14.02 0.55
CA LEU A 216 4.02 -13.72 -0.18
C LEU A 216 2.88 -13.37 0.78
N PHE A 217 2.25 -12.24 0.53
CA PHE A 217 0.99 -11.86 1.13
C PHE A 217 -0.02 -11.58 0.03
N VAL A 218 -1.12 -12.32 0.02
CA VAL A 218 -2.17 -12.22 -0.99
C VAL A 218 -3.52 -12.08 -0.29
N THR A 219 -4.40 -11.29 -0.86
CA THR A 219 -5.74 -11.09 -0.32
C THR A 219 -6.81 -11.42 -1.34
N LYS A 220 -8.00 -11.69 -0.88
CA LYS A 220 -9.18 -11.86 -1.74
C LYS A 220 -9.46 -10.63 -2.61
N GLY A 221 -9.01 -9.45 -2.17
CA GLY A 221 -9.11 -8.21 -2.93
C GLY A 221 -8.15 -8.09 -4.10
N THR A 222 -7.11 -8.92 -4.15
CA THR A 222 -6.14 -8.98 -5.27
C THR A 222 -6.70 -9.70 -6.48
N PHE A 223 -7.63 -10.64 -6.27
CA PHE A 223 -8.21 -11.47 -7.33
C PHE A 223 -9.74 -11.42 -7.30
N SER A 224 -10.39 -11.84 -8.41
CA SER A 224 -11.84 -11.91 -8.48
C SER A 224 -12.41 -12.82 -7.38
N LYS A 225 -13.52 -12.42 -6.79
CA LYS A 225 -14.12 -13.07 -5.61
C LYS A 225 -14.41 -14.56 -5.77
N GLY A 226 -14.78 -15.01 -6.98
CA GLY A 226 -15.20 -16.39 -7.21
C GLY A 226 -14.09 -17.42 -7.01
N ASP A 227 -12.85 -17.07 -7.32
CA ASP A 227 -11.72 -18.01 -7.32
C ASP A 227 -10.88 -17.98 -6.05
N TRP A 228 -11.11 -17.00 -5.18
CA TRP A 228 -10.30 -16.82 -3.97
C TRP A 228 -10.27 -18.06 -3.05
N PRO A 229 -11.42 -18.69 -2.73
CA PRO A 229 -11.40 -19.88 -1.88
C PRO A 229 -10.56 -21.02 -2.46
N VAL A 230 -10.66 -21.25 -3.78
CA VAL A 230 -9.92 -22.30 -4.51
C VAL A 230 -8.42 -21.98 -4.52
N LEU A 231 -8.05 -20.75 -4.88
CA LEU A 231 -6.66 -20.30 -4.88
C LEU A 231 -6.04 -20.41 -3.49
N ARG A 232 -6.75 -19.91 -2.46
CA ARG A 232 -6.27 -19.97 -1.07
C ARG A 232 -6.06 -21.40 -0.59
N ALA A 233 -7.02 -22.29 -0.85
CA ALA A 233 -6.90 -23.72 -0.51
C ALA A 233 -5.68 -24.35 -1.18
N LEU A 234 -5.48 -24.07 -2.47
CA LEU A 234 -4.34 -24.59 -3.21
C LEU A 234 -3.01 -24.09 -2.66
N LEU A 235 -2.90 -22.79 -2.33
CA LEU A 235 -1.72 -22.18 -1.70
C LEU A 235 -1.46 -22.75 -0.30
N ALA A 236 -2.51 -22.99 0.48
CA ALA A 236 -2.42 -23.55 1.83
C ALA A 236 -2.13 -25.07 1.88
N GLY A 237 -2.22 -25.77 0.74
CA GLY A 237 -2.10 -27.21 0.70
C GLY A 237 -3.39 -27.98 1.02
N ASP A 238 -4.53 -27.27 1.11
CA ASP A 238 -5.86 -27.83 1.35
C ASP A 238 -6.51 -28.37 0.05
N ASP A 239 -7.65 -29.06 0.18
CA ASP A 239 -8.42 -29.55 -0.99
C ASP A 239 -9.06 -28.37 -1.74
N PRO A 240 -8.67 -28.09 -3.00
CA PRO A 240 -9.22 -26.99 -3.77
C PRO A 240 -10.70 -27.17 -4.18
N ASN A 241 -11.23 -28.41 -4.15
CA ASN A 241 -12.63 -28.69 -4.47
C ASN A 241 -13.55 -28.57 -3.25
N ASN A 242 -12.98 -28.54 -2.04
CA ASN A 242 -13.71 -28.35 -0.79
C ASN A 242 -12.99 -27.30 0.11
N PRO A 243 -12.85 -26.06 -0.36
CA PRO A 243 -12.13 -25.04 0.36
C PRO A 243 -12.80 -24.69 1.69
N PRO A 244 -12.05 -24.29 2.72
CA PRO A 244 -12.60 -23.78 3.96
C PRO A 244 -13.59 -22.63 3.71
N ARG A 245 -14.76 -22.71 4.35
CA ARG A 245 -15.79 -21.66 4.26
C ARG A 245 -15.54 -20.59 5.33
N PRO A 246 -15.86 -19.33 5.02
CA PRO A 246 -15.75 -18.24 6.00
C PRO A 246 -16.74 -18.39 7.15
#